data_8774c9b1ac5a1ce271680ef0a5bc729d
#
_entry.id   8774c9b1ac5a1ce271680ef0a5bc729d
#
_cell.length_a   1.000
_cell.length_b   1.000
_cell.length_c   1.000
_cell.angle_alpha   90.00
_cell.angle_beta   90.00
_cell.angle_gamma   90.00
#
_symmetry.space_group_name_H-M   'P 1'
#
loop_
_entity.id
_entity.type
_entity.pdbx_description
1 polymer ?
#
loop_
_entity_poly.entity_id
_entity_poly.type
_entity_poly.pdbx_seq_one_letter_code
_entity_poly.pdbx_strand_id
1 'polypeptide(L)'
;MTIQSGLEAASPVPDTEAHELLEPEIERAPRDKIEAGQEAAVLDLVRYAWDNSPLYRELWAAAGVTPDDITSIEDFTTKIPTLSKADIIAYRERTGDPYGGLLCVPATELTSLTTTSGTTSAPEPLPEIWTQAPPLPAASTRDLYGHGLRPGDRVLVPVGSFRNYWDDFYQALGCTPVFADSWLGQGEGLLRAIKKHKVAYLQTHLPAIMEFERLEDKYDLRDYFSSVKFFSYAGMPMGEALRRKVTEEWGVKVVTYTSAGDTGTAWEGPGFDGYQLWEDTMFPEVVDPVTDAPTPEGEIGELIATDLDNRAAPYIRFRSGDLVRVSREPDPVGRTHTRMWVLGRQGDETMIDGKAILVNDVWRIVE
;
A
#
# COMPACT_ATOMS: atom_id res chain seq x y z
N MET A 1 -19.40 16.68 9.04
CA MET A 1 -20.18 16.47 7.79
C MET A 1 -20.26 14.95 7.62
N THR A 2 -21.44 14.35 7.74
CA THR A 2 -21.56 12.89 7.73
C THR A 2 -21.56 12.41 6.27
N ILE A 3 -20.49 11.74 5.87
CA ILE A 3 -20.40 11.07 4.56
C ILE A 3 -21.08 9.71 4.74
N GLN A 4 -22.23 9.50 4.13
CA GLN A 4 -22.88 8.19 4.08
C GLN A 4 -22.63 7.58 2.70
N SER A 5 -21.74 6.60 2.60
CA SER A 5 -21.66 5.74 1.42
C SER A 5 -22.82 4.73 1.48
N GLY A 6 -23.72 4.81 0.51
CA GLY A 6 -24.98 4.07 0.53
C GLY A 6 -24.98 2.69 -0.13
N LEU A 7 -23.85 2.11 -0.43
CA LEU A 7 -23.74 0.81 -1.12
C LEU A 7 -22.76 -0.11 -0.36
N GLU A 8 -23.30 -1.13 0.30
CA GLU A 8 -22.48 -2.26 0.72
C GLU A 8 -21.93 -2.97 -0.53
N ALA A 9 -20.62 -3.13 -0.60
CA ALA A 9 -20.01 -3.93 -1.64
C ALA A 9 -20.49 -5.38 -1.50
N ALA A 10 -20.92 -5.98 -2.58
CA ALA A 10 -20.98 -7.44 -2.63
C ALA A 10 -19.55 -7.94 -2.46
N SER A 11 -19.23 -8.45 -1.27
CA SER A 11 -17.93 -9.07 -1.03
C SER A 11 -17.77 -10.27 -1.98
N PRO A 12 -16.64 -10.41 -2.68
CA PRO A 12 -16.36 -11.63 -3.41
C PRO A 12 -16.50 -12.82 -2.45
N VAL A 13 -16.91 -13.97 -2.97
CA VAL A 13 -17.07 -15.17 -2.16
C VAL A 13 -15.76 -15.44 -1.43
N PRO A 14 -15.76 -15.52 -0.10
CA PRO A 14 -14.53 -15.74 0.65
C PRO A 14 -13.86 -17.03 0.18
N ASP A 15 -12.57 -16.96 -0.08
CA ASP A 15 -11.74 -18.14 -0.29
C ASP A 15 -11.63 -18.86 1.07
N THR A 16 -12.37 -19.93 1.25
CA THR A 16 -12.45 -20.67 2.51
C THR A 16 -11.38 -21.75 2.65
N GLU A 17 -10.41 -21.82 1.73
CA GLU A 17 -9.27 -22.72 1.88
C GLU A 17 -8.41 -22.28 3.07
N ALA A 18 -7.85 -23.26 3.78
CA ALA A 18 -6.98 -22.96 4.92
C ALA A 18 -5.72 -22.23 4.44
N HIS A 19 -5.62 -20.95 4.77
CA HIS A 19 -4.46 -20.13 4.44
C HIS A 19 -3.36 -20.32 5.47
N GLU A 20 -2.17 -20.70 4.99
CA GLU A 20 -0.98 -20.71 5.81
C GLU A 20 -0.46 -19.26 5.97
N LEU A 21 -0.05 -18.91 7.17
CA LEU A 21 0.59 -17.65 7.49
C LEU A 21 2.11 -17.81 7.45
N LEU A 22 2.80 -16.79 6.96
CA LEU A 22 4.27 -16.79 6.92
C LEU A 22 4.88 -16.60 8.30
N GLU A 23 4.33 -15.65 9.05
CA GLU A 23 4.77 -15.24 10.39
C GLU A 23 3.60 -15.21 11.37
N PRO A 24 3.06 -16.40 11.77
CA PRO A 24 1.84 -16.48 12.56
C PRO A 24 1.89 -15.71 13.89
N GLU A 25 3.06 -15.61 14.50
CA GLU A 25 3.30 -14.87 15.76
C GLU A 25 3.07 -13.36 15.59
N ILE A 26 3.37 -12.83 14.41
CA ILE A 26 3.15 -11.42 14.06
C ILE A 26 1.74 -11.26 13.52
N GLU A 27 1.38 -12.03 12.50
CA GLU A 27 0.09 -11.90 11.79
C GLU A 27 -1.13 -12.08 12.68
N ARG A 28 -0.99 -12.81 13.80
CA ARG A 28 -2.02 -13.05 14.82
C ARG A 28 -1.64 -12.50 16.20
N ALA A 29 -0.77 -11.51 16.25
CA ALA A 29 -0.37 -10.91 17.52
C ALA A 29 -1.60 -10.34 18.26
N PRO A 30 -1.71 -10.54 19.58
CA PRO A 30 -2.75 -9.89 20.37
C PRO A 30 -2.68 -8.36 20.26
N ARG A 31 -3.83 -7.70 20.29
CA ARG A 31 -3.94 -6.24 20.09
C ARG A 31 -3.03 -5.45 21.04
N ASP A 32 -2.97 -5.83 22.31
CA ASP A 32 -2.12 -5.22 23.32
C ASP A 32 -0.61 -5.31 22.97
N LYS A 33 -0.17 -6.39 22.32
CA LYS A 33 1.21 -6.52 21.85
C LYS A 33 1.49 -5.63 20.63
N ILE A 34 0.53 -5.54 19.70
CA ILE A 34 0.65 -4.64 18.54
C ILE A 34 0.78 -3.22 19.04
N GLU A 35 -0.11 -2.76 19.90
CA GLU A 35 -0.12 -1.40 20.45
C GLU A 35 1.15 -1.08 21.23
N ALA A 36 1.62 -1.99 22.07
CA ALA A 36 2.88 -1.80 22.81
C ALA A 36 4.10 -1.74 21.86
N GLY A 37 4.10 -2.56 20.80
CA GLY A 37 5.14 -2.52 19.76
C GLY A 37 5.14 -1.21 19.00
N GLN A 38 3.97 -0.73 18.59
CA GLN A 38 3.80 0.55 17.92
C GLN A 38 4.26 1.72 18.81
N GLU A 39 3.85 1.75 20.08
CA GLU A 39 4.29 2.80 21.00
C GLU A 39 5.81 2.84 21.12
N ALA A 40 6.44 1.69 21.33
CA ALA A 40 7.89 1.63 21.43
C ALA A 40 8.59 2.11 20.14
N ALA A 41 8.10 1.69 18.97
CA ALA A 41 8.67 2.06 17.68
C ALA A 41 8.48 3.55 17.36
N VAL A 42 7.29 4.11 17.64
CA VAL A 42 6.99 5.53 17.46
C VAL A 42 7.86 6.41 18.35
N LEU A 43 8.00 6.07 19.63
CA LEU A 43 8.83 6.83 20.57
C LEU A 43 10.32 6.82 20.17
N ASP A 44 10.82 5.69 19.69
CA ASP A 44 12.18 5.59 19.14
C ASP A 44 12.32 6.43 17.87
N LEU A 45 11.35 6.33 16.95
CA LEU A 45 11.34 7.06 15.68
C LEU A 45 11.33 8.58 15.88
N VAL A 46 10.56 9.09 16.85
CA VAL A 46 10.52 10.52 17.17
C VAL A 46 11.90 11.05 17.56
N ARG A 47 12.61 10.35 18.44
CA ARG A 47 13.98 10.74 18.83
C ARG A 47 14.94 10.65 17.66
N TYR A 48 14.87 9.55 16.92
CA TYR A 48 15.70 9.33 15.75
C TYR A 48 15.51 10.40 14.67
N ALA A 49 14.27 10.74 14.34
CA ALA A 49 13.97 11.75 13.33
C ALA A 49 14.36 13.17 13.78
N TRP A 50 14.17 13.50 15.05
CA TRP A 50 14.63 14.76 15.61
C TRP A 50 16.15 14.95 15.47
N ASP A 51 16.91 13.89 15.75
CA ASP A 51 18.37 13.94 15.70
C ASP A 51 18.92 14.01 14.28
N ASN A 52 18.23 13.39 13.32
CA ASN A 52 18.78 13.16 11.99
C ASN A 52 18.08 13.92 10.86
N SER A 53 16.77 14.26 10.97
CA SER A 53 16.04 14.97 9.92
C SER A 53 15.96 16.47 10.22
N PRO A 54 16.50 17.32 9.35
CA PRO A 54 16.37 18.78 9.50
C PRO A 54 14.92 19.26 9.44
N LEU A 55 14.08 18.65 8.59
CA LEU A 55 12.67 19.02 8.44
C LEU A 55 11.89 18.78 9.73
N TYR A 56 11.99 17.59 10.31
CA TYR A 56 11.24 17.27 11.54
C TYR A 56 11.68 18.11 12.71
N ARG A 57 12.98 18.34 12.84
CA ARG A 57 13.50 19.25 13.89
C ARG A 57 12.93 20.66 13.76
N GLU A 58 12.85 21.20 12.54
CA GLU A 58 12.29 22.52 12.30
C GLU A 58 10.77 22.57 12.57
N LEU A 59 10.03 21.62 12.03
CA LEU A 59 8.56 21.56 12.20
C LEU A 59 8.16 21.43 13.67
N TRP A 60 8.80 20.51 14.38
CA TRP A 60 8.45 20.26 15.79
C TRP A 60 8.92 21.38 16.70
N ALA A 61 10.10 21.94 16.46
CA ALA A 61 10.55 23.15 17.21
C ALA A 61 9.63 24.34 16.98
N ALA A 62 9.12 24.54 15.75
CA ALA A 62 8.15 25.59 15.46
C ALA A 62 6.80 25.38 16.19
N ALA A 63 6.42 24.12 16.42
CA ALA A 63 5.26 23.74 17.24
C ALA A 63 5.54 23.81 18.76
N GLY A 64 6.80 24.09 19.17
CA GLY A 64 7.21 24.12 20.57
C GLY A 64 7.31 22.73 21.21
N VAL A 65 7.55 21.68 20.40
CA VAL A 65 7.59 20.28 20.82
C VAL A 65 9.00 19.74 20.66
N THR A 66 9.44 18.98 21.64
CA THR A 66 10.71 18.25 21.65
C THR A 66 10.47 16.77 21.88
N PRO A 67 11.42 15.87 21.62
CA PRO A 67 11.25 14.45 21.90
C PRO A 67 10.95 14.11 23.36
N ASP A 68 11.39 14.96 24.30
CA ASP A 68 11.13 14.75 25.74
C ASP A 68 9.67 15.02 26.13
N ASP A 69 8.91 15.73 25.28
CA ASP A 69 7.49 15.98 25.47
C ASP A 69 6.62 14.81 25.00
N ILE A 70 7.22 13.80 24.32
CA ILE A 70 6.53 12.66 23.70
C ILE A 70 6.88 11.39 24.49
N THR A 71 5.98 10.98 25.34
CA THR A 71 6.15 9.83 26.24
C THR A 71 5.12 8.72 26.04
N SER A 72 4.14 8.96 25.16
CA SER A 72 3.07 8.01 24.81
C SER A 72 2.57 8.24 23.38
N ILE A 73 1.77 7.30 22.87
CA ILE A 73 1.04 7.48 21.60
C ILE A 73 0.07 8.67 21.68
N GLU A 74 -0.56 8.93 22.83
CA GLU A 74 -1.43 10.08 23.01
C GLU A 74 -0.66 11.40 22.85
N ASP A 75 0.52 11.50 23.45
CA ASP A 75 1.41 12.66 23.24
C ASP A 75 1.78 12.81 21.75
N PHE A 76 2.15 11.71 21.10
CA PHE A 76 2.53 11.69 19.69
C PHE A 76 1.41 12.20 18.79
N THR A 77 0.20 11.66 18.94
CA THR A 77 -0.93 12.01 18.08
C THR A 77 -1.48 13.40 18.34
N THR A 78 -1.30 13.94 19.54
CA THR A 78 -1.83 15.25 19.93
C THR A 78 -0.84 16.39 19.80
N LYS A 79 0.46 16.14 20.00
CA LYS A 79 1.50 17.20 20.03
C LYS A 79 2.33 17.29 18.77
N ILE A 80 2.68 16.16 18.13
CA ILE A 80 3.45 16.15 16.88
C ILE A 80 2.56 16.63 15.73
N PRO A 81 2.94 17.70 15.01
CA PRO A 81 2.16 18.15 13.85
C PRO A 81 2.21 17.11 12.72
N THR A 82 1.15 17.07 11.92
CA THR A 82 1.12 16.26 10.71
C THR A 82 2.05 16.81 9.65
N LEU A 83 2.60 15.94 8.82
CA LEU A 83 3.41 16.28 7.66
C LEU A 83 2.55 16.23 6.40
N SER A 84 2.66 17.24 5.55
CA SER A 84 2.03 17.29 4.23
C SER A 84 3.06 17.38 3.10
N LYS A 85 2.63 17.10 1.87
CA LYS A 85 3.44 17.35 0.67
C LYS A 85 3.88 18.81 0.57
N ALA A 86 3.03 19.74 0.97
CA ALA A 86 3.33 21.17 0.93
C ALA A 86 4.50 21.54 1.84
N ASP A 87 4.62 20.90 3.00
CA ASP A 87 5.72 21.15 3.93
C ASP A 87 7.07 20.72 3.32
N ILE A 88 7.09 19.55 2.67
CA ILE A 88 8.28 19.00 1.99
C ILE A 88 8.69 19.92 0.83
N ILE A 89 7.73 20.35 0.01
CA ILE A 89 7.98 21.25 -1.12
C ILE A 89 8.50 22.60 -0.62
N ALA A 90 7.85 23.19 0.38
CA ALA A 90 8.27 24.50 0.94
C ALA A 90 9.68 24.43 1.54
N TYR A 91 10.02 23.33 2.23
CA TYR A 91 11.37 23.11 2.73
C TYR A 91 12.38 23.02 1.60
N ARG A 92 12.11 22.22 0.55
CA ARG A 92 12.95 22.07 -0.64
C ARG A 92 13.19 23.38 -1.37
N GLU A 93 12.13 24.15 -1.63
CA GLU A 93 12.22 25.45 -2.31
C GLU A 93 13.05 26.47 -1.52
N ARG A 94 12.91 26.48 -0.19
CA ARG A 94 13.61 27.41 0.68
C ARG A 94 15.08 27.07 0.88
N THR A 95 15.42 25.80 0.96
CA THR A 95 16.77 25.35 1.33
C THR A 95 17.62 24.90 0.14
N GLY A 96 16.97 24.50 -0.96
CA GLY A 96 17.63 23.84 -2.09
C GLY A 96 17.98 22.36 -1.82
N ASP A 97 17.54 21.78 -0.69
CA ASP A 97 17.78 20.39 -0.36
C ASP A 97 16.87 19.48 -1.22
N PRO A 98 17.43 18.65 -2.12
CA PRO A 98 16.62 17.80 -2.99
C PRO A 98 15.79 16.75 -2.23
N TYR A 99 16.20 16.43 -1.01
CA TYR A 99 15.51 15.45 -0.15
C TYR A 99 14.40 16.08 0.73
N GLY A 100 14.16 17.39 0.60
CA GLY A 100 13.14 18.08 1.37
C GLY A 100 13.34 18.04 2.89
N GLY A 101 14.58 17.85 3.35
CA GLY A 101 14.93 17.77 4.77
C GLY A 101 14.52 16.47 5.46
N LEU A 102 13.99 15.49 4.73
CA LEU A 102 13.53 14.20 5.29
C LEU A 102 14.67 13.24 5.61
N LEU A 103 15.82 13.37 4.91
CA LEU A 103 16.88 12.38 4.97
C LEU A 103 17.51 12.29 6.36
N CYS A 104 17.48 11.07 6.91
CA CYS A 104 18.02 10.73 8.22
C CYS A 104 19.36 9.99 8.15
N VAL A 105 19.84 9.64 6.95
CA VAL A 105 21.08 8.93 6.68
C VAL A 105 21.90 9.68 5.64
N PRO A 106 23.21 9.44 5.52
CA PRO A 106 24.00 9.96 4.40
C PRO A 106 23.41 9.53 3.05
N ALA A 107 23.33 10.45 2.08
CA ALA A 107 22.75 10.16 0.76
C ALA A 107 23.46 8.98 0.03
N THR A 108 24.70 8.70 0.38
CA THR A 108 25.50 7.56 -0.14
C THR A 108 25.02 6.20 0.36
N GLU A 109 24.16 6.17 1.38
CA GLU A 109 23.57 4.94 1.93
C GLU A 109 22.20 4.62 1.35
N LEU A 110 21.66 5.52 0.53
CA LEU A 110 20.39 5.28 -0.17
C LEU A 110 20.58 4.20 -1.24
N THR A 111 19.65 3.25 -1.29
CA THR A 111 19.67 2.16 -2.26
C THR A 111 18.63 2.33 -3.35
N SER A 112 17.56 3.08 -3.08
CA SER A 112 16.54 3.36 -4.09
C SER A 112 15.83 4.70 -3.86
N LEU A 113 15.29 5.20 -4.95
CA LEU A 113 14.29 6.25 -5.01
C LEU A 113 13.05 5.69 -5.70
N THR A 114 11.91 5.77 -5.04
CA THR A 114 10.62 5.44 -5.64
C THR A 114 9.75 6.70 -5.68
N THR A 115 9.14 6.96 -6.82
CA THR A 115 8.18 8.06 -6.97
C THR A 115 6.76 7.51 -6.99
N THR A 116 5.81 8.23 -6.40
CA THR A 116 4.39 7.93 -6.60
C THR A 116 3.89 8.50 -7.91
N SER A 117 2.77 8.00 -8.42
CA SER A 117 2.21 8.40 -9.73
C SER A 117 1.80 9.86 -9.83
N GLY A 118 1.80 10.62 -8.73
CA GLY A 118 1.55 12.06 -8.63
C GLY A 118 0.42 12.57 -9.52
N THR A 119 -0.82 12.53 -9.04
CA THR A 119 -2.00 13.08 -9.76
C THR A 119 -2.14 14.58 -9.56
N THR A 120 -1.36 15.19 -8.70
CA THR A 120 -1.38 16.62 -8.44
C THR A 120 -0.46 17.37 -9.41
N SER A 121 -0.89 18.54 -9.83
CA SER A 121 -0.31 19.45 -10.83
C SER A 121 1.10 20.01 -10.51
N ALA A 122 1.86 19.43 -9.60
CA ALA A 122 3.24 19.78 -9.39
C ALA A 122 4.12 19.20 -10.52
N PRO A 123 5.14 19.94 -11.00
CA PRO A 123 6.00 19.45 -12.09
C PRO A 123 6.84 18.23 -11.70
N GLU A 124 6.88 17.87 -10.44
CA GLU A 124 7.58 16.70 -9.92
C GLU A 124 6.63 15.78 -9.17
N PRO A 125 6.69 14.46 -9.39
CA PRO A 125 5.90 13.52 -8.61
C PRO A 125 6.35 13.55 -7.15
N LEU A 126 5.42 13.74 -6.24
CA LEU A 126 5.62 13.65 -4.81
C LEU A 126 4.51 12.74 -4.23
N PRO A 127 4.81 12.03 -3.17
CA PRO A 127 6.08 11.97 -2.48
C PRO A 127 7.13 11.11 -3.20
N GLU A 128 8.37 11.45 -3.01
CA GLU A 128 9.51 10.61 -3.34
C GLU A 128 9.88 9.81 -2.10
N ILE A 129 9.97 8.49 -2.26
CA ILE A 129 10.30 7.59 -1.16
C ILE A 129 11.76 7.17 -1.31
N TRP A 130 12.59 7.66 -0.42
CA TRP A 130 14.01 7.35 -0.35
C TRP A 130 14.22 6.24 0.65
N THR A 131 14.83 5.15 0.26
CA THR A 131 15.03 3.99 1.12
C THR A 131 16.47 3.51 1.14
N GLN A 132 16.86 2.93 2.27
CA GLN A 132 17.93 1.92 2.32
C GLN A 132 17.36 0.56 1.90
N ALA A 133 18.23 -0.45 1.78
CA ALA A 133 17.75 -1.82 1.57
C ALA A 133 16.79 -2.20 2.70
N PRO A 134 15.56 -2.63 2.38
CA PRO A 134 14.59 -2.96 3.41
C PRO A 134 15.05 -4.18 4.20
N PRO A 135 14.68 -4.28 5.49
CA PRO A 135 14.83 -5.53 6.20
C PRO A 135 14.02 -6.63 5.50
N LEU A 136 14.59 -7.81 5.38
CA LEU A 136 13.94 -8.96 4.76
C LEU A 136 13.72 -10.06 5.80
N PRO A 137 12.57 -10.74 5.75
CA PRO A 137 11.46 -10.55 4.81
C PRO A 137 10.66 -9.28 5.10
N ALA A 138 10.27 -8.56 4.06
CA ALA A 138 9.39 -7.41 4.19
C ALA A 138 7.95 -7.84 4.48
N ALA A 139 7.17 -6.97 5.12
CA ALA A 139 5.77 -7.25 5.45
C ALA A 139 4.94 -7.73 4.24
N SER A 140 5.18 -7.18 3.05
CA SER A 140 4.53 -7.60 1.80
C SER A 140 4.75 -9.08 1.44
N THR A 141 5.78 -9.74 1.97
CA THR A 141 5.99 -11.18 1.76
C THR A 141 4.92 -12.02 2.46
N ARG A 142 4.35 -11.53 3.57
CA ARG A 142 3.23 -12.16 4.28
C ARG A 142 2.00 -12.23 3.39
N ASP A 143 1.74 -11.16 2.64
CA ASP A 143 0.60 -11.11 1.71
C ASP A 143 0.80 -12.07 0.54
N LEU A 144 1.96 -12.04 -0.09
CA LEU A 144 2.31 -12.95 -1.18
C LEU A 144 2.21 -14.42 -0.75
N TYR A 145 2.73 -14.74 0.43
CA TYR A 145 2.65 -16.08 1.00
C TYR A 145 1.21 -16.47 1.33
N GLY A 146 0.44 -15.56 1.95
CA GLY A 146 -0.97 -15.76 2.29
C GLY A 146 -1.84 -16.03 1.05
N HIS A 147 -1.48 -15.49 -0.11
CA HIS A 147 -2.15 -15.78 -1.38
C HIS A 147 -1.63 -17.01 -2.12
N GLY A 148 -0.70 -17.75 -1.52
CA GLY A 148 -0.27 -19.06 -1.99
C GLY A 148 1.09 -19.10 -2.68
N LEU A 149 1.85 -17.98 -2.71
CA LEU A 149 3.22 -18.02 -3.22
C LEU A 149 4.12 -18.81 -2.25
N ARG A 150 5.00 -19.67 -2.80
CA ARG A 150 5.82 -20.59 -2.00
C ARG A 150 7.26 -20.62 -2.52
N PRO A 151 8.25 -20.98 -1.67
CA PRO A 151 9.62 -21.22 -2.11
C PRO A 151 9.66 -22.18 -3.31
N GLY A 152 10.46 -21.83 -4.31
CA GLY A 152 10.56 -22.57 -5.57
C GLY A 152 9.60 -22.13 -6.66
N ASP A 153 8.59 -21.33 -6.37
CA ASP A 153 7.72 -20.72 -7.38
C ASP A 153 8.50 -19.76 -8.28
N ARG A 154 8.04 -19.61 -9.51
CA ARG A 154 8.55 -18.62 -10.46
C ARG A 154 7.60 -17.43 -10.54
N VAL A 155 8.21 -16.26 -10.49
CA VAL A 155 7.49 -14.99 -10.46
C VAL A 155 7.82 -14.20 -11.71
N LEU A 156 6.85 -13.82 -12.52
CA LEU A 156 7.11 -12.98 -13.66
C LEU A 156 7.24 -11.52 -13.22
N VAL A 157 8.42 -10.97 -13.48
CA VAL A 157 8.72 -9.55 -13.23
C VAL A 157 8.78 -8.86 -14.58
N PRO A 158 7.74 -8.06 -14.94
CA PRO A 158 7.75 -7.33 -16.19
C PRO A 158 8.79 -6.20 -16.12
N VAL A 159 9.75 -6.21 -17.02
CA VAL A 159 10.76 -5.14 -17.13
C VAL A 159 10.09 -3.82 -17.47
N GLY A 160 10.43 -2.76 -16.75
CA GLY A 160 9.81 -1.45 -16.91
C GLY A 160 8.40 -1.34 -16.31
N SER A 161 7.93 -2.38 -15.62
CA SER A 161 6.76 -2.25 -14.78
C SER A 161 7.10 -1.45 -13.53
N PHE A 162 6.08 -0.86 -13.01
CA PHE A 162 6.01 -0.06 -11.82
C PHE A 162 6.86 -0.63 -10.67
N ARG A 163 8.02 -0.01 -10.37
CA ARG A 163 8.81 -0.25 -9.16
C ARG A 163 9.53 -1.60 -9.12
N ASN A 164 10.68 -1.70 -9.74
CA ASN A 164 11.53 -2.91 -9.82
C ASN A 164 12.10 -3.45 -8.49
N TYR A 165 11.84 -2.83 -7.34
CA TYR A 165 12.43 -3.25 -6.06
C TYR A 165 11.77 -4.48 -5.41
N TRP A 166 10.75 -5.05 -6.03
CA TRP A 166 10.06 -6.24 -5.55
C TRP A 166 10.86 -7.53 -5.72
N ASP A 167 11.91 -7.52 -6.53
CA ASP A 167 12.71 -8.70 -6.81
C ASP A 167 13.33 -9.29 -5.55
N ASP A 168 13.80 -8.44 -4.64
CA ASP A 168 14.39 -8.84 -3.37
C ASP A 168 13.35 -9.52 -2.47
N PHE A 169 12.09 -9.07 -2.51
CA PHE A 169 10.99 -9.68 -1.75
C PHE A 169 10.69 -11.09 -2.24
N TYR A 170 10.65 -11.28 -3.57
CA TYR A 170 10.42 -12.60 -4.15
C TYR A 170 11.57 -13.54 -3.83
N GLN A 171 12.81 -13.08 -3.93
CA GLN A 171 14.00 -13.87 -3.61
C GLN A 171 14.07 -14.20 -2.12
N ALA A 172 13.71 -13.26 -1.25
CA ALA A 172 13.62 -13.50 0.19
C ALA A 172 12.61 -14.59 0.56
N LEU A 173 11.52 -14.69 -0.21
CA LEU A 173 10.53 -15.76 -0.07
C LEU A 173 11.00 -17.08 -0.72
N GLY A 174 12.18 -17.12 -1.31
CA GLY A 174 12.72 -18.29 -1.99
C GLY A 174 12.13 -18.53 -3.40
N CYS A 175 11.50 -17.53 -3.99
CA CYS A 175 10.99 -17.57 -5.36
C CYS A 175 12.07 -17.22 -6.39
N THR A 176 11.87 -17.64 -7.63
CA THR A 176 12.78 -17.33 -8.73
C THR A 176 12.16 -16.27 -9.65
N PRO A 177 12.67 -15.03 -9.68
CA PRO A 177 12.23 -14.03 -10.62
C PRO A 177 12.51 -14.43 -12.08
N VAL A 178 11.54 -14.25 -12.94
CA VAL A 178 11.62 -14.39 -14.40
C VAL A 178 11.40 -13.02 -15.01
N PHE A 179 12.44 -12.43 -15.59
CA PHE A 179 12.37 -11.13 -16.22
C PHE A 179 11.90 -11.26 -17.66
N ALA A 180 10.87 -10.54 -18.03
CA ALA A 180 10.38 -10.48 -19.40
C ALA A 180 9.92 -9.07 -19.75
N ASP A 181 10.09 -8.68 -21.00
CA ASP A 181 9.63 -7.39 -21.49
C ASP A 181 8.10 -7.29 -21.42
N SER A 182 7.61 -6.18 -20.87
CA SER A 182 6.17 -5.89 -20.70
C SER A 182 5.70 -4.68 -21.51
N TRP A 183 6.47 -4.28 -22.50
CA TRP A 183 6.09 -3.17 -23.38
C TRP A 183 4.78 -3.46 -24.10
N LEU A 184 4.00 -2.44 -24.37
CA LEU A 184 2.78 -2.55 -25.16
C LEU A 184 3.06 -3.32 -26.47
N GLY A 185 2.21 -4.30 -26.78
CA GLY A 185 2.39 -5.19 -27.92
C GLY A 185 3.29 -6.42 -27.65
N GLN A 186 3.80 -6.62 -26.45
CA GLN A 186 4.61 -7.78 -26.06
C GLN A 186 3.81 -8.89 -25.35
N GLY A 187 2.49 -8.77 -25.28
CA GLY A 187 1.61 -9.72 -24.58
C GLY A 187 1.84 -11.18 -24.97
N GLU A 188 2.09 -11.47 -26.26
CA GLU A 188 2.41 -12.85 -26.70
C GLU A 188 3.73 -13.38 -26.11
N GLY A 189 4.74 -12.52 -25.98
CA GLY A 189 6.00 -12.85 -25.33
C GLY A 189 5.79 -13.21 -23.86
N LEU A 190 4.98 -12.42 -23.16
CA LEU A 190 4.60 -12.67 -21.77
C LEU A 190 3.84 -13.99 -21.62
N LEU A 191 2.81 -14.25 -22.44
CA LEU A 191 2.06 -15.52 -22.43
C LEU A 191 2.98 -16.72 -22.61
N ARG A 192 3.88 -16.66 -23.59
CA ARG A 192 4.85 -17.74 -23.82
C ARG A 192 5.80 -17.93 -22.63
N ALA A 193 6.27 -16.85 -22.01
CA ALA A 193 7.12 -16.90 -20.83
C ALA A 193 6.36 -17.54 -19.63
N ILE A 194 5.11 -17.14 -19.39
CA ILE A 194 4.27 -17.67 -18.34
C ILE A 194 4.12 -19.18 -18.49
N LYS A 195 3.69 -19.66 -19.66
CA LYS A 195 3.49 -21.09 -19.92
C LYS A 195 4.79 -21.86 -19.88
N LYS A 196 5.84 -21.38 -20.56
CA LYS A 196 7.15 -22.04 -20.65
C LYS A 196 7.81 -22.22 -19.29
N HIS A 197 7.77 -21.17 -18.47
CA HIS A 197 8.45 -21.17 -17.18
C HIS A 197 7.54 -21.58 -16.02
N LYS A 198 6.28 -21.95 -16.29
CA LYS A 198 5.29 -22.30 -15.27
C LYS A 198 5.24 -21.26 -14.17
N VAL A 199 5.02 -20.01 -14.57
CA VAL A 199 4.96 -18.86 -13.67
C VAL A 199 3.76 -19.05 -12.72
N ALA A 200 4.02 -18.83 -11.43
CA ALA A 200 3.00 -18.94 -10.37
C ALA A 200 2.37 -17.59 -10.03
N TYR A 201 3.05 -16.49 -10.30
CA TYR A 201 2.57 -15.16 -9.94
C TYR A 201 3.05 -14.12 -10.96
N LEU A 202 2.18 -13.16 -11.24
CA LEU A 202 2.45 -12.00 -12.08
C LEU A 202 1.86 -10.75 -11.45
N GLN A 203 2.69 -9.72 -11.30
CA GLN A 203 2.21 -8.38 -10.98
C GLN A 203 1.60 -7.75 -12.24
N THR A 204 0.35 -7.30 -12.14
CA THR A 204 -0.38 -6.70 -13.27
C THR A 204 -0.87 -5.29 -12.98
N HIS A 205 -1.26 -4.63 -14.04
CA HIS A 205 -1.94 -3.34 -14.07
C HIS A 205 -2.84 -3.32 -15.32
N LEU A 206 -3.75 -2.37 -15.42
CA LEU A 206 -4.75 -2.36 -16.49
C LEU A 206 -4.16 -2.55 -17.91
N PRO A 207 -3.10 -1.85 -18.35
CA PRO A 207 -2.49 -2.09 -19.66
C PRO A 207 -2.04 -3.53 -19.91
N ALA A 208 -1.51 -4.24 -18.89
CA ALA A 208 -1.13 -5.64 -19.03
C ALA A 208 -2.35 -6.55 -19.21
N ILE A 209 -3.42 -6.30 -18.46
CA ILE A 209 -4.69 -7.03 -18.61
C ILE A 209 -5.26 -6.80 -20.02
N MET A 210 -5.28 -5.55 -20.49
CA MET A 210 -5.76 -5.23 -21.85
C MET A 210 -4.92 -5.89 -22.96
N GLU A 211 -3.63 -6.05 -22.78
CA GLU A 211 -2.78 -6.79 -23.73
C GLU A 211 -3.15 -8.27 -23.77
N PHE A 212 -3.45 -8.90 -22.65
CA PHE A 212 -3.94 -10.28 -22.62
C PHE A 212 -5.32 -10.40 -23.26
N GLU A 213 -6.22 -9.47 -22.96
CA GLU A 213 -7.57 -9.42 -23.54
C GLU A 213 -7.56 -9.38 -25.07
N ARG A 214 -6.64 -8.64 -25.69
CA ARG A 214 -6.44 -8.60 -27.14
C ARG A 214 -6.00 -9.93 -27.75
N LEU A 215 -5.56 -10.85 -26.93
CA LEU A 215 -5.04 -12.14 -27.37
C LEU A 215 -6.01 -13.30 -27.16
N GLU A 216 -7.19 -13.04 -26.56
CA GLU A 216 -8.21 -14.08 -26.29
C GLU A 216 -8.68 -14.82 -27.54
N ASP A 217 -8.87 -14.11 -28.65
CA ASP A 217 -9.26 -14.73 -29.91
C ASP A 217 -8.20 -15.66 -30.51
N LYS A 218 -6.95 -15.49 -30.09
CA LYS A 218 -5.79 -16.23 -30.64
C LYS A 218 -5.27 -17.33 -29.73
N TYR A 219 -5.43 -17.17 -28.42
CA TYR A 219 -4.86 -18.05 -27.41
C TYR A 219 -5.91 -18.42 -26.36
N ASP A 220 -5.94 -19.67 -25.94
CA ASP A 220 -6.68 -20.10 -24.76
C ASP A 220 -5.93 -19.60 -23.50
N LEU A 221 -6.34 -18.44 -22.97
CA LEU A 221 -5.68 -17.81 -21.84
C LEU A 221 -5.75 -18.68 -20.58
N ARG A 222 -6.82 -19.45 -20.39
CA ARG A 222 -6.96 -20.37 -19.27
C ARG A 222 -5.87 -21.46 -19.31
N ASP A 223 -5.55 -21.98 -20.47
CA ASP A 223 -4.46 -22.94 -20.65
C ASP A 223 -3.08 -22.27 -20.41
N TYR A 224 -2.90 -21.05 -20.89
CA TYR A 224 -1.66 -20.32 -20.70
C TYR A 224 -1.39 -19.95 -19.25
N PHE A 225 -2.43 -19.61 -18.49
CA PHE A 225 -2.36 -19.27 -17.08
C PHE A 225 -2.52 -20.46 -16.12
N SER A 226 -2.56 -21.69 -16.61
CA SER A 226 -2.82 -22.88 -15.80
C SER A 226 -1.87 -23.13 -14.64
N SER A 227 -0.68 -22.52 -14.64
CA SER A 227 0.28 -22.57 -13.53
C SER A 227 0.17 -21.37 -12.59
N VAL A 228 -0.59 -20.34 -12.97
CA VAL A 228 -0.66 -19.08 -12.22
C VAL A 228 -1.63 -19.26 -11.05
N LYS A 229 -1.15 -18.98 -9.85
CA LYS A 229 -1.94 -19.01 -8.61
C LYS A 229 -2.77 -17.75 -8.45
N PHE A 230 -2.18 -16.60 -8.74
CA PHE A 230 -2.86 -15.30 -8.72
C PHE A 230 -2.11 -14.24 -9.51
N PHE A 231 -2.86 -13.21 -9.93
CA PHE A 231 -2.33 -11.91 -10.32
C PHE A 231 -2.45 -10.93 -9.17
N SER A 232 -1.47 -10.04 -8.99
CA SER A 232 -1.73 -8.80 -8.26
C SER A 232 -2.11 -7.68 -9.23
N TYR A 233 -2.90 -6.73 -8.74
CA TYR A 233 -3.37 -5.59 -9.52
C TYR A 233 -3.34 -4.32 -8.68
N ALA A 234 -2.83 -3.24 -9.23
CA ALA A 234 -2.77 -1.94 -8.58
C ALA A 234 -2.79 -0.77 -9.57
N GLY A 235 -2.79 0.44 -9.04
CA GLY A 235 -2.70 1.69 -9.77
C GLY A 235 -4.04 2.36 -10.04
N MET A 236 -5.14 1.61 -9.98
CA MET A 236 -6.51 2.13 -10.04
C MET A 236 -7.47 1.09 -9.43
N PRO A 237 -8.68 1.48 -9.03
CA PRO A 237 -9.68 0.52 -8.58
C PRO A 237 -9.91 -0.56 -9.65
N MET A 238 -10.04 -1.79 -9.22
CA MET A 238 -10.42 -2.90 -10.09
C MET A 238 -11.93 -3.11 -10.01
N GLY A 239 -12.59 -2.99 -11.14
CA GLY A 239 -14.02 -3.20 -11.19
C GLY A 239 -14.42 -4.67 -11.13
N GLU A 240 -15.67 -4.91 -10.73
CA GLU A 240 -16.19 -6.26 -10.55
C GLU A 240 -16.26 -7.05 -11.87
N ALA A 241 -16.60 -6.39 -12.97
CA ALA A 241 -16.67 -7.03 -14.29
C ALA A 241 -15.29 -7.51 -14.75
N LEU A 242 -14.25 -6.69 -14.57
CA LEU A 242 -12.89 -7.06 -14.92
C LEU A 242 -12.37 -8.17 -14.01
N ARG A 243 -12.60 -8.08 -12.70
CA ARG A 243 -12.23 -9.14 -11.76
C ARG A 243 -12.90 -10.47 -12.11
N ARG A 244 -14.21 -10.44 -12.36
CA ARG A 244 -14.98 -11.63 -12.75
C ARG A 244 -14.46 -12.24 -14.05
N LYS A 245 -14.19 -11.42 -15.08
CA LYS A 245 -13.60 -11.89 -16.34
C LYS A 245 -12.30 -12.65 -16.10
N VAL A 246 -11.35 -12.06 -15.40
CA VAL A 246 -10.05 -12.69 -15.13
C VAL A 246 -10.22 -13.97 -14.30
N THR A 247 -11.13 -13.97 -13.33
CA THR A 247 -11.32 -15.11 -12.44
C THR A 247 -12.12 -16.24 -13.11
N GLU A 248 -13.23 -15.93 -13.78
CA GLU A 248 -14.12 -16.93 -14.33
C GLU A 248 -13.70 -17.41 -15.73
N GLU A 249 -13.26 -16.49 -16.60
CA GLU A 249 -12.90 -16.83 -17.97
C GLU A 249 -11.45 -17.30 -18.08
N TRP A 250 -10.50 -16.57 -17.48
CA TRP A 250 -9.08 -16.95 -17.53
C TRP A 250 -8.66 -17.92 -16.42
N GLY A 251 -9.49 -18.06 -15.38
CA GLY A 251 -9.26 -19.00 -14.28
C GLY A 251 -8.16 -18.55 -13.31
N VAL A 252 -7.89 -17.26 -13.20
CA VAL A 252 -6.83 -16.71 -12.34
C VAL A 252 -7.43 -15.84 -11.24
N LYS A 253 -7.09 -16.12 -9.99
CA LYS A 253 -7.40 -15.29 -8.84
C LYS A 253 -6.73 -13.91 -9.01
N VAL A 254 -7.43 -12.83 -8.69
CA VAL A 254 -6.86 -11.48 -8.70
C VAL A 254 -6.88 -10.90 -7.30
N VAL A 255 -5.76 -10.39 -6.87
CA VAL A 255 -5.55 -9.74 -5.57
C VAL A 255 -5.15 -8.30 -5.81
N THR A 256 -5.91 -7.35 -5.29
CA THR A 256 -5.55 -5.94 -5.40
C THR A 256 -4.65 -5.50 -4.25
N TYR A 257 -3.83 -4.48 -4.50
CA TYR A 257 -3.08 -3.81 -3.46
C TYR A 257 -3.04 -2.31 -3.74
N THR A 258 -2.82 -1.54 -2.70
CA THR A 258 -2.79 -0.07 -2.74
C THR A 258 -1.64 0.47 -1.91
N SER A 259 -1.38 1.76 -2.01
CA SER A 259 -0.52 2.46 -1.08
C SER A 259 -1.20 2.58 0.29
N ALA A 260 -0.45 2.40 1.36
CA ALA A 260 -0.87 2.65 2.73
C ALA A 260 -0.39 4.04 3.17
N GLY A 261 -1.00 5.09 2.67
CA GLY A 261 -0.60 6.46 3.00
C GLY A 261 0.83 6.82 2.60
N ASP A 262 1.32 6.24 1.51
CA ASP A 262 2.70 6.36 1.01
C ASP A 262 3.80 5.84 1.98
N THR A 263 3.42 5.12 3.03
CA THR A 263 4.35 4.49 4.00
C THR A 263 4.58 3.01 3.76
N GLY A 264 3.99 2.45 2.72
CA GLY A 264 4.09 1.05 2.37
C GLY A 264 2.98 0.62 1.44
N THR A 265 2.74 -0.68 1.34
CA THR A 265 1.63 -1.24 0.57
C THR A 265 0.70 -2.04 1.46
N ALA A 266 -0.60 -1.91 1.20
CA ALA A 266 -1.63 -2.71 1.81
C ALA A 266 -2.27 -3.62 0.74
N TRP A 267 -2.41 -4.89 1.04
CA TRP A 267 -2.92 -5.92 0.14
C TRP A 267 -4.29 -6.41 0.59
N GLU A 268 -5.15 -6.71 -0.36
CA GLU A 268 -6.36 -7.47 -0.04
C GLU A 268 -5.97 -8.75 0.70
N GLY A 269 -6.64 -9.01 1.82
CA GLY A 269 -6.47 -10.26 2.55
C GLY A 269 -7.03 -11.46 1.75
N PRO A 270 -6.66 -12.71 2.12
CA PRO A 270 -7.15 -13.91 1.46
C PRO A 270 -8.68 -14.04 1.41
N GLY A 271 -9.38 -13.44 2.35
CA GLY A 271 -10.85 -13.35 2.37
C GLY A 271 -11.45 -12.26 1.49
N PHE A 272 -10.63 -11.46 0.80
CA PHE A 272 -11.07 -10.29 0.01
C PHE A 272 -11.90 -9.27 0.81
N ASP A 273 -11.63 -9.16 2.10
CA ASP A 273 -12.33 -8.30 3.03
C ASP A 273 -11.42 -7.18 3.55
N GLY A 274 -11.19 -6.19 2.70
CA GLY A 274 -10.33 -5.05 2.97
C GLY A 274 -8.84 -5.29 2.72
N TYR A 275 -8.07 -4.24 2.85
CA TYR A 275 -6.62 -4.21 2.70
C TYR A 275 -5.94 -4.33 4.05
N GLN A 276 -5.01 -5.27 4.20
CA GLN A 276 -4.27 -5.48 5.43
C GLN A 276 -3.22 -4.38 5.64
N LEU A 277 -3.30 -3.67 6.76
CA LEU A 277 -2.24 -2.77 7.24
C LEU A 277 -1.34 -3.55 8.21
N TRP A 278 -0.04 -3.57 7.94
CA TRP A 278 0.92 -4.22 8.83
C TRP A 278 1.40 -3.25 9.89
N GLU A 279 0.77 -3.30 11.06
CA GLU A 279 0.97 -2.34 12.14
C GLU A 279 2.30 -2.50 12.90
N ASP A 280 3.08 -3.50 12.58
CA ASP A 280 4.47 -3.63 12.99
C ASP A 280 5.44 -2.83 12.10
N THR A 281 5.02 -2.45 10.89
CA THR A 281 5.82 -1.65 9.95
C THR A 281 5.28 -0.24 9.75
N MET A 282 4.05 0.03 10.19
CA MET A 282 3.44 1.35 10.12
C MET A 282 2.51 1.63 11.30
N PHE A 283 2.33 2.90 11.64
CA PHE A 283 1.33 3.35 12.59
C PHE A 283 0.24 4.15 11.85
N PRO A 284 -0.98 3.60 11.72
CA PRO A 284 -2.10 4.28 11.07
C PRO A 284 -2.92 5.09 12.07
N GLU A 285 -3.29 6.31 11.70
CA GLU A 285 -4.32 7.12 12.36
C GLU A 285 -5.43 7.37 11.34
N VAL A 286 -6.69 7.42 11.79
CA VAL A 286 -7.81 7.84 10.96
C VAL A 286 -8.49 9.01 11.65
N VAL A 287 -8.57 10.13 10.96
CA VAL A 287 -9.07 11.38 11.52
C VAL A 287 -10.18 12.00 10.67
N ASP A 288 -11.04 12.77 11.29
CA ASP A 288 -11.96 13.64 10.55
C ASP A 288 -11.15 14.69 9.77
N PRO A 289 -11.31 14.77 8.45
CA PRO A 289 -10.45 15.62 7.61
C PRO A 289 -10.63 17.13 7.82
N VAL A 290 -11.62 17.54 8.62
CA VAL A 290 -11.92 18.96 8.91
C VAL A 290 -11.47 19.36 10.31
N THR A 291 -11.67 18.47 11.29
CA THR A 291 -11.43 18.78 12.70
C THR A 291 -10.17 18.16 13.27
N ASP A 292 -9.53 17.25 12.53
CA ASP A 292 -8.41 16.41 12.95
C ASP A 292 -8.71 15.53 14.19
N ALA A 293 -9.98 15.44 14.56
CA ALA A 293 -10.39 14.55 15.65
C ALA A 293 -10.30 13.07 15.21
N PRO A 294 -9.91 12.16 16.11
CA PRO A 294 -9.93 10.74 15.80
C PRO A 294 -11.29 10.27 15.30
N THR A 295 -11.32 9.54 14.19
CA THR A 295 -12.54 8.98 13.61
C THR A 295 -12.85 7.63 14.27
N PRO A 296 -14.08 7.36 14.71
CA PRO A 296 -14.49 6.07 15.23
C PRO A 296 -14.28 4.95 14.20
N GLU A 297 -13.99 3.75 14.69
CA GLU A 297 -13.87 2.55 13.85
C GLU A 297 -15.14 2.32 13.03
N GLY A 298 -15.00 2.01 11.75
CA GLY A 298 -16.10 1.82 10.81
C GLY A 298 -16.64 3.10 10.16
N GLU A 299 -16.28 4.28 10.67
CA GLU A 299 -16.59 5.56 10.03
C GLU A 299 -15.53 5.99 9.03
N ILE A 300 -15.87 6.94 8.16
CA ILE A 300 -14.96 7.43 7.11
C ILE A 300 -14.12 8.57 7.66
N GLY A 301 -12.80 8.47 7.51
CA GLY A 301 -11.87 9.53 7.85
C GLY A 301 -10.67 9.56 6.89
N GLU A 302 -9.80 10.53 7.08
CA GLU A 302 -8.53 10.63 6.36
C GLU A 302 -7.47 9.74 7.03
N LEU A 303 -6.74 8.96 6.23
CA LEU A 303 -5.60 8.20 6.70
C LEU A 303 -4.38 9.12 6.91
N ILE A 304 -3.87 9.13 8.12
CA ILE A 304 -2.56 9.65 8.46
C ILE A 304 -1.66 8.45 8.76
N ALA A 305 -0.50 8.39 8.12
CA ALA A 305 0.38 7.24 8.26
C ALA A 305 1.76 7.65 8.78
N THR A 306 2.32 6.82 9.67
CA THR A 306 3.71 6.91 10.11
C THR A 306 4.45 5.66 9.70
N ASP A 307 5.52 5.81 8.96
CA ASP A 307 6.40 4.74 8.51
C ASP A 307 7.35 4.33 9.65
N LEU A 308 7.29 3.09 10.08
CA LEU A 308 8.13 2.55 11.15
C LEU A 308 9.36 1.81 10.59
N ASP A 309 9.31 1.40 9.32
CA ASP A 309 10.36 0.59 8.69
C ASP A 309 11.41 1.42 7.95
N ASN A 310 11.01 2.51 7.31
CA ASN A 310 11.93 3.33 6.51
C ASN A 310 12.73 4.29 7.41
N ARG A 311 13.91 3.86 7.82
CA ARG A 311 14.83 4.71 8.61
C ARG A 311 15.58 5.72 7.78
N ALA A 312 15.62 5.60 6.46
CA ALA A 312 16.37 6.53 5.60
C ALA A 312 15.69 7.90 5.49
N ALA A 313 14.39 7.92 5.26
CA ALA A 313 13.58 9.13 5.14
C ALA A 313 12.12 8.79 5.54
N PRO A 314 11.85 8.54 6.82
CA PRO A 314 10.54 8.10 7.27
C PRO A 314 9.50 9.22 7.09
N TYR A 315 8.31 8.87 6.62
CA TYR A 315 7.15 9.74 6.76
C TYR A 315 6.55 9.57 8.15
N ILE A 316 6.44 10.67 8.89
CA ILE A 316 5.89 10.69 10.24
C ILE A 316 4.63 11.55 10.24
N ARG A 317 3.51 10.95 10.61
CA ARG A 317 2.17 11.56 10.59
C ARG A 317 1.85 12.20 9.23
N PHE A 318 2.14 11.46 8.14
CA PHE A 318 1.98 11.97 6.79
C PHE A 318 0.53 11.89 6.33
N ARG A 319 0.03 13.02 5.81
CA ARG A 319 -1.32 13.16 5.24
C ARG A 319 -1.27 12.85 3.75
N SER A 320 -1.73 11.67 3.37
CA SER A 320 -1.83 11.27 1.95
C SER A 320 -3.06 11.86 1.25
N GLY A 321 -4.07 12.26 2.02
CA GLY A 321 -5.38 12.66 1.53
C GLY A 321 -6.31 11.48 1.21
N ASP A 322 -5.92 10.24 1.50
CA ASP A 322 -6.75 9.08 1.25
C ASP A 322 -7.90 9.00 2.27
N LEU A 323 -9.14 8.92 1.77
CA LEU A 323 -10.33 8.68 2.59
C LEU A 323 -10.52 7.18 2.76
N VAL A 324 -10.55 6.74 4.00
CA VAL A 324 -10.60 5.33 4.35
C VAL A 324 -11.66 5.03 5.40
N ARG A 325 -12.02 3.77 5.50
CA ARG A 325 -12.67 3.17 6.65
C ARG A 325 -11.78 2.05 7.17
N VAL A 326 -11.71 1.86 8.47
CA VAL A 326 -10.88 0.81 9.07
C VAL A 326 -11.68 -0.09 9.99
N SER A 327 -11.20 -1.33 10.17
CA SER A 327 -11.67 -2.26 11.20
C SER A 327 -10.49 -2.98 11.84
N ARG A 328 -10.57 -3.17 13.15
CA ARG A 328 -9.63 -3.95 13.96
C ARG A 328 -10.13 -5.35 14.28
N GLU A 329 -11.33 -5.70 13.79
CA GLU A 329 -11.81 -7.07 13.91
C GLU A 329 -10.88 -8.01 13.12
N PRO A 330 -10.58 -9.20 13.65
CA PRO A 330 -9.78 -10.17 12.92
C PRO A 330 -10.35 -10.48 11.54
N ASP A 331 -9.47 -10.68 10.56
CA ASP A 331 -9.89 -11.09 9.23
C ASP A 331 -10.39 -12.56 9.20
N PRO A 332 -11.00 -13.03 8.10
CA PRO A 332 -11.50 -14.41 8.00
C PRO A 332 -10.45 -15.50 8.22
N VAL A 333 -9.16 -15.21 8.06
CA VAL A 333 -8.06 -16.17 8.31
C VAL A 333 -7.40 -15.98 9.68
N GLY A 334 -7.91 -15.05 10.47
CA GLY A 334 -7.51 -14.82 11.86
C GLY A 334 -6.32 -13.89 12.04
N ARG A 335 -5.98 -13.06 11.05
CA ARG A 335 -5.06 -11.94 11.21
C ARG A 335 -5.70 -10.87 12.09
N THR A 336 -4.91 -10.22 12.91
CA THR A 336 -5.37 -9.27 13.95
C THR A 336 -4.99 -7.82 13.69
N HIS A 337 -4.18 -7.57 12.67
CA HIS A 337 -3.83 -6.23 12.24
C HIS A 337 -5.01 -5.51 11.58
N THR A 338 -5.00 -4.19 11.62
CA THR A 338 -6.07 -3.34 11.07
C THR A 338 -6.28 -3.59 9.58
N ARG A 339 -7.54 -3.71 9.18
CA ARG A 339 -7.95 -3.73 7.76
C ARG A 339 -8.49 -2.37 7.36
N MET A 340 -8.24 -2.01 6.11
CA MET A 340 -8.59 -0.73 5.52
C MET A 340 -9.41 -0.92 4.25
N TRP A 341 -10.41 -0.07 4.04
CA TRP A 341 -11.10 0.10 2.76
C TRP A 341 -10.83 1.50 2.25
N VAL A 342 -10.22 1.62 1.09
CA VAL A 342 -9.99 2.91 0.43
C VAL A 342 -11.24 3.32 -0.31
N LEU A 343 -11.73 4.52 -0.05
CA LEU A 343 -12.97 5.04 -0.60
C LEU A 343 -12.76 6.11 -1.68
N GLY A 344 -11.62 6.80 -1.63
CA GLY A 344 -11.26 7.86 -2.56
C GLY A 344 -10.20 8.77 -1.97
N ARG A 345 -10.04 9.95 -2.53
CA ARG A 345 -9.16 11.00 -2.00
C ARG A 345 -9.95 12.23 -1.60
N GLN A 346 -9.46 12.95 -0.61
CA GLN A 346 -9.99 14.26 -0.23
C GLN A 346 -9.87 15.23 -1.41
N GLY A 347 -10.98 15.87 -1.76
CA GLY A 347 -11.06 16.79 -2.90
C GLY A 347 -11.45 16.15 -4.24
N ASP A 348 -11.48 14.81 -4.32
CA ASP A 348 -11.95 14.09 -5.53
C ASP A 348 -13.47 13.80 -5.46
N GLU A 349 -14.14 14.14 -4.34
CA GLU A 349 -15.57 13.95 -4.19
C GLU A 349 -16.38 14.94 -5.04
N THR A 350 -17.43 14.42 -5.68
CA THR A 350 -18.43 15.24 -6.36
C THR A 350 -19.68 15.36 -5.50
N MET A 351 -20.12 16.60 -5.23
CA MET A 351 -21.34 16.83 -4.46
C MET A 351 -22.56 16.76 -5.37
N ILE A 352 -23.47 15.81 -5.09
CA ILE A 352 -24.76 15.67 -5.77
C ILE A 352 -25.86 15.71 -4.70
N ASP A 353 -26.75 16.68 -4.77
CA ASP A 353 -27.87 16.89 -3.82
C ASP A 353 -27.42 16.87 -2.35
N GLY A 354 -26.26 17.47 -2.07
CA GLY A 354 -25.69 17.55 -0.71
C GLY A 354 -25.03 16.25 -0.21
N LYS A 355 -24.89 15.25 -1.05
CA LYS A 355 -24.16 14.00 -0.77
C LYS A 355 -22.84 13.99 -1.50
N ALA A 356 -21.78 13.59 -0.81
CA ALA A 356 -20.49 13.34 -1.43
C ALA A 356 -20.53 11.99 -2.16
N ILE A 357 -20.23 12.01 -3.45
CA ILE A 357 -20.03 10.82 -4.30
C ILE A 357 -18.53 10.67 -4.49
N LEU A 358 -18.01 9.56 -4.08
CA LEU A 358 -16.60 9.24 -4.20
C LEU A 358 -16.31 8.53 -5.53
N VAL A 359 -15.08 8.62 -6.00
CA VAL A 359 -14.67 8.02 -7.28
C VAL A 359 -14.98 6.51 -7.31
N ASN A 360 -14.74 5.81 -6.21
CA ASN A 360 -15.03 4.38 -6.11
C ASN A 360 -16.52 4.05 -6.19
N ASP A 361 -17.43 4.95 -5.78
CA ASP A 361 -18.88 4.75 -5.93
C ASP A 361 -19.28 4.82 -7.41
N VAL A 362 -18.63 5.71 -8.17
CA VAL A 362 -18.87 5.83 -9.63
C VAL A 362 -18.38 4.59 -10.37
N TRP A 363 -17.18 4.09 -10.04
CA TRP A 363 -16.64 2.87 -10.66
C TRP A 363 -17.55 1.65 -10.47
N ARG A 364 -18.15 1.50 -9.30
CA ARG A 364 -19.10 0.41 -9.01
C ARG A 364 -20.38 0.47 -9.84
N ILE A 365 -20.77 1.65 -10.30
CA ILE A 365 -22.02 1.85 -11.09
C ILE A 365 -21.77 1.70 -12.59
N VAL A 366 -20.58 2.09 -13.06
CA VAL A 366 -20.28 2.18 -14.50
C VAL A 366 -19.83 0.85 -15.09
N GLU A 367 -19.38 -0.08 -14.28
CA GLU A 367 -19.01 -1.45 -14.68
C GLU A 367 -20.13 -2.48 -14.40
#